data_3496a91928407fe9f64ee6091d7e432d
#
_entry.id   3496a91928407fe9f64ee6091d7e432d
#
_cell.length_a   1.000
_cell.length_b   1.000
_cell.length_c   1.000
_cell.angle_alpha   90.00
_cell.angle_beta   90.00
_cell.angle_gamma   90.00
#
_symmetry.space_group_name_H-M   'P 1'
#
loop_
_entity.id
_entity.type
_entity.pdbx_description
1 polymer ?
#
loop_
_entity_poly.entity_id
_entity_poly.type
_entity_poly.pdbx_seq_one_letter_code
_entity_poly.pdbx_strand_id
1 'polypeptide(L)'
;MLIACDIRNDGVTVGFAAREGWLRILELGTGRTADEYAFFLGAALDTVRPEAGHRVVVSSVVPALTETVSSALLSVSGAKPLVIGPGVKTGIKIRTEFPSELGSDLVCMAAAAHASQKTPCVIIDCRALLTVSFVNAAGEFLGTSIFPGDRKSVV
;
A
#
# COMPACT_ATOMS: atom_id res chain seq x y z
N MET A 1 15.48 7.50 2.13
CA MET A 1 14.80 6.21 2.34
C MET A 1 13.36 6.32 1.85
N LEU A 2 12.73 5.22 1.41
CA LEU A 2 11.30 5.13 1.11
C LEU A 2 10.58 4.44 2.27
N ILE A 3 9.49 5.05 2.73
CA ILE A 3 8.54 4.44 3.66
C ILE A 3 7.26 4.20 2.86
N ALA A 4 6.87 2.95 2.69
CA ALA A 4 5.66 2.55 1.99
C ALA A 4 4.67 1.96 2.99
N CYS A 5 3.45 2.49 3.02
CA CYS A 5 2.40 2.07 3.93
C CYS A 5 1.19 1.56 3.15
N ASP A 6 0.70 0.38 3.52
CA ASP A 6 -0.53 -0.22 2.98
C ASP A 6 -1.54 -0.40 4.12
N ILE A 7 -2.66 0.33 4.02
CA ILE A 7 -3.73 0.35 5.03
C ILE A 7 -4.91 -0.44 4.49
N ARG A 8 -5.19 -1.57 5.12
CA ARG A 8 -6.30 -2.48 4.77
C ARG A 8 -7.24 -2.71 5.94
N ASN A 9 -8.35 -3.37 5.68
CA ASN A 9 -9.35 -3.67 6.71
C ASN A 9 -8.81 -4.60 7.80
N ASP A 10 -7.82 -5.43 7.50
CA ASP A 10 -7.24 -6.43 8.40
C ASP A 10 -5.92 -5.99 9.05
N GLY A 11 -5.34 -4.88 8.63
CA GLY A 11 -4.09 -4.38 9.20
C GLY A 11 -3.46 -3.22 8.45
N VAL A 12 -2.39 -2.72 9.04
CA VAL A 12 -1.53 -1.67 8.49
C VAL A 12 -0.13 -2.25 8.34
N THR A 13 0.34 -2.37 7.11
CA THR A 13 1.70 -2.84 6.81
C THR A 13 2.58 -1.66 6.42
N VAL A 14 3.73 -1.50 7.07
CA VAL A 14 4.68 -0.43 6.76
C VAL A 14 6.05 -1.02 6.44
N GLY A 15 6.52 -0.75 5.24
CA GLY A 15 7.84 -1.15 4.77
C GLY A 15 8.81 0.02 4.73
N PHE A 16 10.03 -0.22 5.19
CA PHE A 16 11.16 0.71 5.13
C PHE A 16 12.16 0.18 4.10
N ALA A 17 12.42 0.94 3.04
CA ALA A 17 13.27 0.50 1.95
C ALA A 17 14.43 1.49 1.67
N ALA A 18 15.60 0.94 1.40
CA ALA A 18 16.76 1.62 0.85
C ALA A 18 16.97 1.22 -0.62
N ARG A 19 18.11 1.61 -1.22
CA ARG A 19 18.44 1.25 -2.60
C ARG A 19 18.58 -0.25 -2.81
N GLU A 20 19.02 -0.96 -1.78
CA GLU A 20 19.33 -2.40 -1.82
C GLU A 20 18.11 -3.28 -1.52
N GLY A 21 16.95 -2.70 -1.18
CA GLY A 21 15.70 -3.41 -0.91
C GLY A 21 15.05 -3.04 0.41
N TRP A 22 14.21 -3.94 0.90
CA TRP A 22 13.48 -3.76 2.16
C TRP A 22 14.41 -3.99 3.35
N LEU A 23 14.54 -2.98 4.21
CA LEU A 23 15.30 -3.05 5.46
C LEU A 23 14.47 -3.66 6.59
N ARG A 24 13.19 -3.32 6.62
CA ARG A 24 12.24 -3.78 7.63
C ARG A 24 10.81 -3.71 7.10
N ILE A 25 9.98 -4.63 7.56
CA ILE A 25 8.53 -4.61 7.39
C ILE A 25 7.91 -4.70 8.78
N LEU A 26 6.91 -3.85 9.05
CA LEU A 26 6.18 -3.79 10.29
C LEU A 26 4.70 -4.00 9.99
N GLU A 27 4.05 -4.87 10.75
CA GLU A 27 2.61 -5.13 10.67
C GLU A 27 1.95 -4.69 11.97
N LEU A 28 0.90 -3.88 11.85
CA LEU A 28 0.15 -3.30 12.97
C LEU A 28 -1.34 -3.54 12.79
N GLY A 29 -2.05 -3.70 13.90
CA GLY A 29 -3.52 -3.77 13.88
C GLY A 29 -4.16 -2.41 13.57
N THR A 30 -5.42 -2.43 13.13
CA THR A 30 -6.19 -1.25 12.71
C THR A 30 -6.75 -0.42 13.86
N GLY A 31 -6.92 -0.98 15.05
CA GLY A 31 -7.57 -0.34 16.21
C GLY A 31 -6.62 0.49 17.10
N ARG A 32 -5.70 1.27 16.49
CA ARG A 32 -4.71 2.07 17.24
C ARG A 32 -4.94 3.56 17.07
N THR A 33 -4.51 4.34 18.06
CA THR A 33 -4.47 5.80 18.00
C THR A 33 -3.28 6.28 17.15
N ALA A 34 -3.29 7.56 16.75
CA ALA A 34 -2.17 8.17 16.03
C ALA A 34 -0.86 8.10 16.83
N ASP A 35 -0.92 8.31 18.15
CA ASP A 35 0.26 8.26 19.02
C ASP A 35 0.84 6.85 19.15
N GLU A 36 -0.03 5.82 19.20
CA GLU A 36 0.43 4.42 19.18
C GLU A 36 1.10 4.06 17.86
N TYR A 37 0.51 4.46 16.72
CA TYR A 37 1.17 4.29 15.43
C TYR A 37 2.52 5.02 15.40
N ALA A 38 2.58 6.28 15.85
CA ALA A 38 3.81 7.06 15.88
C ALA A 38 4.89 6.38 16.75
N PHE A 39 4.52 5.83 17.90
CA PHE A 39 5.45 5.10 18.78
C PHE A 39 6.06 3.88 18.07
N PHE A 40 5.24 3.01 17.47
CA PHE A 40 5.76 1.82 16.78
C PHE A 40 6.56 2.17 15.52
N LEU A 41 6.12 3.17 14.77
CA LEU A 41 6.80 3.65 13.56
C LEU A 41 8.14 4.30 13.91
N GLY A 42 8.20 5.11 14.96
CA GLY A 42 9.44 5.73 15.47
C GLY A 42 10.45 4.67 15.91
N ALA A 43 10.01 3.71 16.73
CA ALA A 43 10.87 2.61 17.17
C ALA A 43 11.38 1.76 15.99
N ALA A 44 10.55 1.55 14.95
CA ALA A 44 10.99 0.85 13.74
C ALA A 44 11.99 1.69 12.94
N LEU A 45 11.76 2.99 12.81
CA LEU A 45 12.61 3.92 12.10
C LEU A 45 14.01 4.01 12.73
N ASP A 46 14.08 4.07 14.06
CA ASP A 46 15.34 4.11 14.81
C ASP A 46 16.21 2.87 14.56
N THR A 47 15.59 1.71 14.32
CA THR A 47 16.37 0.48 14.04
C THR A 47 16.99 0.46 12.66
N VAL A 48 16.40 1.12 11.68
CA VAL A 48 16.92 1.14 10.29
C VAL A 48 17.92 2.28 10.04
N ARG A 49 18.08 3.23 10.99
CA ARG A 49 19.04 4.34 10.97
C ARG A 49 19.15 5.00 9.59
N PRO A 50 18.11 5.63 9.10
CA PRO A 50 18.09 6.17 7.75
C PRO A 50 19.07 7.33 7.60
N GLU A 51 19.76 7.36 6.47
CA GLU A 51 20.40 8.59 5.98
C GLU A 51 19.34 9.65 5.71
N ALA A 52 19.71 10.92 5.73
CA ALA A 52 18.79 12.05 5.67
C ALA A 52 17.80 11.99 4.49
N GLY A 53 16.56 12.35 4.76
CA GLY A 53 15.48 12.51 3.79
C GLY A 53 14.63 11.24 3.60
N HIS A 54 13.33 11.40 3.87
CA HIS A 54 12.34 10.35 3.67
C HIS A 54 11.36 10.72 2.57
N ARG A 55 10.91 9.73 1.83
CA ARG A 55 9.70 9.80 1.01
C ARG A 55 8.70 8.82 1.58
N VAL A 56 7.48 9.27 1.77
CA VAL A 56 6.41 8.47 2.36
C VAL A 56 5.30 8.32 1.32
N VAL A 57 4.88 7.09 1.09
CA VAL A 57 3.78 6.74 0.19
C VAL A 57 2.77 5.90 0.98
N VAL A 58 1.48 6.20 0.81
CA VAL A 58 0.39 5.51 1.50
C VAL A 58 -0.61 5.02 0.47
N SER A 59 -0.86 3.72 0.47
CA SER A 59 -2.02 3.08 -0.14
C SER A 59 -3.04 2.79 0.96
N SER A 60 -4.31 3.13 0.75
CA SER A 60 -5.35 2.89 1.74
C SER A 60 -6.67 2.54 1.09
N VAL A 61 -7.30 1.50 1.60
CA VAL A 61 -8.70 1.13 1.31
C VAL A 61 -9.60 1.34 2.54
N VAL A 62 -9.08 2.01 3.58
CA VAL A 62 -9.79 2.33 4.84
C VAL A 62 -9.73 3.83 5.11
N PRO A 63 -10.66 4.64 4.56
CA PRO A 63 -10.64 6.10 4.67
C PRO A 63 -10.51 6.62 6.11
N ALA A 64 -11.19 5.97 7.06
CA ALA A 64 -11.16 6.36 8.47
C ALA A 64 -9.78 6.26 9.13
N LEU A 65 -8.89 5.39 8.62
CA LEU A 65 -7.53 5.22 9.14
C LEU A 65 -6.49 6.02 8.37
N THR A 66 -6.81 6.45 7.15
CA THR A 66 -5.85 7.12 6.27
C THR A 66 -5.24 8.36 6.91
N GLU A 67 -6.06 9.21 7.53
CA GLU A 67 -5.60 10.44 8.17
C GLU A 67 -4.80 10.14 9.43
N THR A 68 -5.28 9.23 10.27
CA THR A 68 -4.64 8.82 11.52
C THR A 68 -3.22 8.30 11.28
N VAL A 69 -3.08 7.37 10.35
CA VAL A 69 -1.78 6.76 10.01
C VAL A 69 -0.87 7.75 9.27
N SER A 70 -1.43 8.58 8.38
CA SER A 70 -0.66 9.62 7.68
C SER A 70 -0.10 10.66 8.62
N SER A 71 -0.87 11.07 9.65
CA SER A 71 -0.41 12.00 10.69
C SER A 71 0.74 11.40 11.52
N ALA A 72 0.62 10.12 11.89
CA ALA A 72 1.68 9.40 12.58
C ALA A 72 2.96 9.30 11.73
N LEU A 73 2.83 8.95 10.44
CA LEU A 73 3.95 8.89 9.51
C LEU A 73 4.62 10.26 9.33
N LEU A 74 3.84 11.33 9.22
CA LEU A 74 4.36 12.70 9.13
C LEU A 74 5.15 13.08 10.39
N SER A 75 4.61 12.79 11.58
CA SER A 75 5.24 13.14 12.86
C SER A 75 6.59 12.48 13.07
N VAL A 76 6.74 11.21 12.67
CA VAL A 76 7.99 10.45 12.88
C VAL A 76 9.01 10.62 11.75
N SER A 77 8.56 10.84 10.51
CA SER A 77 9.45 10.95 9.36
C SER A 77 9.79 12.39 8.97
N GLY A 78 8.99 13.37 9.40
CA GLY A 78 9.07 14.76 8.95
C GLY A 78 8.68 14.97 7.48
N ALA A 79 8.25 13.92 6.78
CA ALA A 79 7.92 13.95 5.36
C ALA A 79 6.40 13.80 5.14
N LYS A 80 5.81 14.71 4.37
CA LYS A 80 4.38 14.64 4.03
C LYS A 80 4.09 13.39 3.22
N PRO A 81 3.19 12.50 3.66
CA PRO A 81 2.80 11.31 2.93
C PRO A 81 2.12 11.65 1.60
N LEU A 82 2.50 10.94 0.54
CA LEU A 82 1.76 10.90 -0.72
C LEU A 82 0.72 9.79 -0.63
N VAL A 83 -0.53 10.15 -0.49
CA VAL A 83 -1.63 9.17 -0.50
C VAL A 83 -2.00 8.84 -1.95
N ILE A 84 -1.98 7.56 -2.28
CA ILE A 84 -2.35 7.07 -3.61
C ILE A 84 -3.87 7.19 -3.78
N GLY A 85 -4.27 7.88 -4.84
CA GLY A 85 -5.68 8.11 -5.17
C GLY A 85 -5.83 8.71 -6.56
N PRO A 86 -7.04 9.16 -6.92
CA PRO A 86 -7.31 9.78 -8.21
C PRO A 86 -6.36 10.94 -8.49
N GLY A 87 -5.79 10.98 -9.70
CA GLY A 87 -4.84 12.02 -10.12
C GLY A 87 -3.37 11.74 -9.81
N VAL A 88 -3.05 10.75 -8.97
CA VAL A 88 -1.66 10.33 -8.75
C VAL A 88 -1.17 9.50 -9.94
N LYS A 89 -0.02 9.89 -10.50
CA LYS A 89 0.61 9.15 -11.61
C LYS A 89 1.30 7.89 -11.07
N THR A 90 0.68 6.75 -11.27
CA THR A 90 1.18 5.44 -10.81
C THR A 90 1.92 4.64 -11.90
N GLY A 91 1.94 5.14 -13.13
CA GLY A 91 2.49 4.42 -14.28
C GLY A 91 1.52 3.40 -14.91
N ILE A 92 0.33 3.23 -14.33
CA ILE A 92 -0.73 2.37 -14.84
C ILE A 92 -1.88 3.23 -15.34
N LYS A 93 -2.49 2.82 -16.47
CA LYS A 93 -3.73 3.41 -17.00
C LYS A 93 -4.90 2.52 -16.61
N ILE A 94 -5.85 3.07 -15.87
CA ILE A 94 -7.05 2.33 -15.45
C ILE A 94 -8.07 2.37 -16.58
N ARG A 95 -8.53 1.19 -17.04
CA ARG A 95 -9.49 0.98 -18.13
C ARG A 95 -10.77 0.29 -17.66
N THR A 96 -11.03 0.32 -16.36
CA THR A 96 -12.29 -0.20 -15.82
C THR A 96 -13.43 0.79 -16.08
N GLU A 97 -14.65 0.30 -16.02
CA GLU A 97 -15.87 1.11 -16.18
C GLU A 97 -15.99 2.19 -15.10
N PHE A 98 -15.59 1.86 -13.87
CA PHE A 98 -15.63 2.77 -12.71
C PHE A 98 -14.21 2.92 -12.09
N PRO A 99 -13.33 3.76 -12.68
CA PRO A 99 -11.94 3.89 -12.21
C PRO A 99 -11.82 4.41 -10.78
N SER A 100 -12.80 5.20 -10.30
CA SER A 100 -12.82 5.75 -8.94
C SER A 100 -13.12 4.73 -7.84
N GLU A 101 -13.69 3.58 -8.21
CA GLU A 101 -14.01 2.50 -7.28
C GLU A 101 -12.86 1.51 -7.09
N LEU A 102 -11.81 1.63 -7.93
CA LEU A 102 -10.66 0.76 -7.84
C LEU A 102 -9.83 1.09 -6.61
N GLY A 103 -9.63 0.11 -5.73
CA GLY A 103 -8.81 0.24 -4.54
C GLY A 103 -7.35 0.60 -4.88
N SER A 104 -6.77 1.49 -4.09
CA SER A 104 -5.37 1.92 -4.29
C SER A 104 -4.37 0.77 -4.16
N ASP A 105 -4.68 -0.25 -3.37
CA ASP A 105 -3.90 -1.47 -3.22
C ASP A 105 -3.80 -2.26 -4.54
N LEU A 106 -4.91 -2.41 -5.27
CA LEU A 106 -4.93 -3.06 -6.59
C LEU A 106 -4.11 -2.27 -7.61
N VAL A 107 -4.21 -0.92 -7.57
CA VAL A 107 -3.42 -0.04 -8.44
C VAL A 107 -1.92 -0.18 -8.14
N CYS A 108 -1.53 -0.20 -6.86
CA CYS A 108 -0.13 -0.37 -6.46
C CYS A 108 0.43 -1.73 -6.88
N MET A 109 -0.34 -2.82 -6.70
CA MET A 109 0.06 -4.15 -7.14
C MET A 109 0.23 -4.22 -8.66
N ALA A 110 -0.69 -3.61 -9.42
CA ALA A 110 -0.63 -3.54 -10.87
C ALA A 110 0.60 -2.75 -11.34
N ALA A 111 0.88 -1.61 -10.72
CA ALA A 111 2.04 -0.80 -11.03
C ALA A 111 3.35 -1.55 -10.78
N ALA A 112 3.45 -2.25 -9.64
CA ALA A 112 4.63 -3.05 -9.29
C ALA A 112 4.84 -4.23 -10.25
N ALA A 113 3.76 -4.97 -10.56
CA ALA A 113 3.81 -6.10 -11.49
C ALA A 113 4.24 -5.65 -12.90
N HIS A 114 3.63 -4.59 -13.43
CA HIS A 114 3.98 -4.07 -14.76
C HIS A 114 5.41 -3.51 -14.80
N ALA A 115 5.84 -2.79 -13.77
CA ALA A 115 7.21 -2.27 -13.70
C ALA A 115 8.27 -3.38 -13.68
N SER A 116 7.96 -4.50 -13.03
CA SER A 116 8.84 -5.67 -12.92
C SER A 116 8.91 -6.49 -14.21
N GLN A 117 7.78 -6.77 -14.83
CA GLN A 117 7.67 -7.72 -15.94
C GLN A 117 7.62 -7.07 -17.33
N LYS A 118 7.00 -5.90 -17.46
CA LYS A 118 6.74 -5.19 -18.72
C LYS A 118 6.03 -6.04 -19.80
N THR A 119 5.32 -7.05 -19.37
CA THR A 119 4.53 -7.98 -20.18
C THR A 119 3.11 -8.04 -19.66
N PRO A 120 2.14 -8.58 -20.43
CA PRO A 120 0.82 -8.84 -19.86
C PRO A 120 0.93 -9.73 -18.63
N CYS A 121 0.23 -9.39 -17.57
CA CYS A 121 0.27 -10.16 -16.34
C CYS A 121 -1.11 -10.32 -15.70
N VAL A 122 -1.27 -11.43 -15.02
CA VAL A 122 -2.37 -11.72 -14.08
C VAL A 122 -1.81 -11.62 -12.68
N ILE A 123 -2.47 -10.84 -11.85
CA ILE A 123 -2.07 -10.62 -10.46
C ILE A 123 -3.11 -11.29 -9.58
N ILE A 124 -2.67 -12.21 -8.73
CA ILE A 124 -3.52 -12.93 -7.80
C ILE A 124 -3.11 -12.54 -6.39
N ASP A 125 -4.02 -11.93 -5.63
CA ASP A 125 -3.83 -11.64 -4.20
C ASP A 125 -4.74 -12.55 -3.38
N CYS A 126 -4.11 -13.42 -2.57
CA CYS A 126 -4.79 -14.43 -1.75
C CYS A 126 -4.72 -13.99 -0.28
N ARG A 127 -5.61 -13.08 0.13
CA ARG A 127 -5.71 -12.61 1.52
C ARG A 127 -7.12 -12.86 2.08
N ALA A 128 -7.67 -11.88 2.81
CA ALA A 128 -9.06 -11.95 3.29
C ALA A 128 -10.07 -12.08 2.15
N LEU A 129 -9.76 -11.47 1.01
CA LEU A 129 -10.43 -11.69 -0.27
C LEU A 129 -9.41 -12.25 -1.26
N LEU A 130 -9.88 -13.08 -2.19
CA LEU A 130 -9.11 -13.49 -3.35
C LEU A 130 -9.43 -12.50 -4.48
N THR A 131 -8.42 -11.78 -4.96
CA THR A 131 -8.59 -10.90 -6.12
C THR A 131 -7.75 -11.39 -7.29
N VAL A 132 -8.31 -11.31 -8.50
CA VAL A 132 -7.63 -11.65 -9.74
C VAL A 132 -7.71 -10.44 -10.67
N SER A 133 -6.58 -9.80 -10.91
CA SER A 133 -6.47 -8.56 -11.69
C SER A 133 -5.67 -8.77 -12.98
N PHE A 134 -6.00 -8.02 -14.02
CA PHE A 134 -5.39 -8.15 -15.35
C PHE A 134 -4.75 -6.83 -15.78
N VAL A 135 -3.49 -6.91 -16.20
CA VAL A 135 -2.73 -5.78 -16.77
C VAL A 135 -2.17 -6.20 -18.11
N ASN A 136 -2.36 -5.39 -19.15
CA ASN A 136 -1.82 -5.67 -20.49
C ASN A 136 -0.36 -5.15 -20.64
N ALA A 137 0.27 -5.46 -21.76
CA ALA A 137 1.64 -5.04 -22.06
C ALA A 137 1.84 -3.52 -22.11
N ALA A 138 0.77 -2.75 -22.37
CA ALA A 138 0.82 -1.29 -22.41
C ALA A 138 0.68 -0.63 -21.02
N GLY A 139 0.62 -1.43 -19.96
CA GLY A 139 0.40 -0.95 -18.58
C GLY A 139 -1.04 -0.48 -18.35
N GLU A 140 -2.01 -1.08 -19.02
CA GLU A 140 -3.41 -0.79 -18.81
C GLU A 140 -4.02 -1.85 -17.88
N PHE A 141 -4.62 -1.40 -16.78
CA PHE A 141 -5.39 -2.22 -15.86
C PHE A 141 -6.78 -2.46 -16.46
N LEU A 142 -7.07 -3.69 -16.86
CA LEU A 142 -8.27 -4.03 -17.60
C LEU A 142 -9.46 -4.39 -16.71
N GLY A 143 -9.21 -4.85 -15.51
CA GLY A 143 -10.25 -5.25 -14.57
C GLY A 143 -9.74 -6.12 -13.44
N THR A 144 -10.62 -6.36 -12.48
CA THR A 144 -10.41 -7.27 -11.36
C THR A 144 -11.67 -8.08 -11.09
N SER A 145 -11.49 -9.33 -10.70
CA SER A 145 -12.55 -10.17 -10.14
C SER A 145 -12.24 -10.41 -8.67
N ILE A 146 -13.27 -10.33 -7.82
CA ILE A 146 -13.14 -10.47 -6.36
C ILE A 146 -13.98 -11.68 -5.92
N PHE A 147 -13.34 -12.55 -5.17
CA PHE A 147 -13.95 -13.78 -4.64
C PHE A 147 -13.78 -13.80 -3.12
N PRO A 148 -14.63 -14.55 -2.39
CA PRO A 148 -14.40 -14.83 -0.98
C PRO A 148 -13.03 -15.49 -0.79
N GLY A 149 -12.25 -14.99 0.17
CA GLY A 149 -11.00 -15.61 0.57
C GLY A 149 -11.22 -16.79 1.53
N ASP A 150 -10.15 -17.53 1.83
CA ASP A 150 -10.19 -18.73 2.71
C ASP A 150 -10.13 -18.36 4.21
N ARG A 151 -10.31 -17.11 4.61
CA ARG A 151 -10.47 -16.80 6.02
C ARG A 151 -11.80 -17.38 6.49
N LYS A 152 -11.71 -18.53 7.17
CA LYS A 152 -12.81 -19.00 8.02
C LYS A 152 -13.15 -17.86 8.96
N SER A 153 -14.35 -17.29 8.80
CA SER A 153 -14.94 -16.42 9.81
C SER A 153 -14.96 -17.23 11.11
N VAL A 154 -14.09 -16.87 12.05
CA VAL A 154 -14.19 -17.35 13.42
C VAL A 154 -15.42 -16.63 13.97
N VAL A 155 -16.53 -17.37 14.05
CA VAL A 155 -17.75 -16.98 14.76
C VAL A 155 -17.46 -17.08 16.24
#